data_8575824636418992ba71b230376efce4
#
_entry.id   8575824636418992ba71b230376efce4
#
_cell.length_a   1.000
_cell.length_b   1.000
_cell.length_c   1.000
_cell.angle_alpha   90.00
_cell.angle_beta   90.00
_cell.angle_gamma   90.00
#
_symmetry.space_group_name_H-M   'P 1'
#
loop_
_entity.id
_entity.type
_entity.pdbx_description
1 polymer ?
#
loop_
_entity_poly.entity_id
_entity_poly.type
_entity_poly.pdbx_seq_one_letter_code
_entity_poly.pdbx_strand_id
1 'polypeptide(L)'
;LKEKVKPVLFINKVDRLINELQVTPEDMLKRFEETITKVNRLIKQFAPEEFKKSWQVSVMDGTVAFGSAYHNWGITIPYMKKSGVSMTQIFEYCNNEDQKTLASKAPVHEVLLDMAVTKLPGPVQAQPYRIPNIWTGDLDSTIGKAMVSCDPDAELAMMITKIWMDPHAGEVAVGRIYSGSISQGESVFAIGASKPERVQQVSMMVGGDRITVPKVVAGNIAALTGIRSAAAG
;
A
#
# COMPACT_ATOMS: atom_id res chain seq x y z
N LEU A 1 -3.01 8.83 9.00
CA LEU A 1 -3.13 8.46 10.42
C LEU A 1 -4.58 8.53 10.91
N LYS A 2 -5.36 9.54 10.53
CA LYS A 2 -6.81 9.63 10.85
C LYS A 2 -7.59 8.43 10.31
N GLU A 3 -7.23 7.96 9.13
CA GLU A 3 -7.82 6.78 8.49
C GLU A 3 -7.27 5.44 9.02
N LYS A 4 -6.59 5.46 10.15
CA LYS A 4 -5.95 4.30 10.77
C LYS A 4 -5.07 3.49 9.79
N VAL A 5 -4.21 4.19 9.05
CA VAL A 5 -3.23 3.59 8.14
C VAL A 5 -1.84 3.69 8.75
N LYS A 6 -1.17 2.55 8.91
CA LYS A 6 0.21 2.48 9.42
C LYS A 6 1.16 3.13 8.41
N PRO A 7 2.01 4.11 8.82
CA PRO A 7 2.96 4.76 7.93
C PRO A 7 4.26 3.98 7.80
N VAL A 8 4.92 4.15 6.66
CA VAL A 8 6.35 3.92 6.42
C VAL A 8 6.93 5.16 5.78
N LEU A 9 8.23 5.36 5.85
CA LEU A 9 8.89 6.58 5.39
C LEU A 9 9.92 6.28 4.30
N PHE A 10 9.82 6.98 3.16
CA PHE A 10 10.86 7.01 2.15
C PHE A 10 11.44 8.42 2.04
N ILE A 11 12.72 8.57 2.39
CA ILE A 11 13.47 9.84 2.26
C ILE A 11 14.08 9.88 0.86
N ASN A 12 13.44 10.65 -0.01
CA ASN A 12 13.81 10.77 -1.42
C ASN A 12 14.87 11.85 -1.67
N LYS A 13 15.46 11.83 -2.87
CA LYS A 13 16.42 12.83 -3.36
C LYS A 13 17.75 12.83 -2.60
N VAL A 14 18.19 11.68 -2.12
CA VAL A 14 19.48 11.54 -1.42
C VAL A 14 20.66 11.85 -2.37
N ASP A 15 20.52 11.52 -3.66
CA ASP A 15 21.45 11.92 -4.72
C ASP A 15 21.75 13.43 -4.72
N ARG A 16 20.74 14.27 -4.53
CA ARG A 16 20.90 15.72 -4.49
C ARG A 16 21.61 16.22 -3.23
N LEU A 17 21.38 15.55 -2.10
CA LEU A 17 22.12 15.86 -0.87
C LEU A 17 23.61 15.64 -1.06
N ILE A 18 23.99 14.60 -1.79
CA ILE A 18 25.39 14.25 -2.05
C ILE A 18 25.98 15.15 -3.16
N ASN A 19 25.34 15.19 -4.33
CA ASN A 19 25.93 15.80 -5.53
C ASN A 19 25.76 17.32 -5.59
N GLU A 20 24.56 17.84 -5.24
CA GLU A 20 24.26 19.27 -5.36
C GLU A 20 24.63 20.05 -4.07
N LEU A 21 24.27 19.51 -2.91
CA LEU A 21 24.51 20.16 -1.63
C LEU A 21 25.84 19.77 -0.98
N GLN A 22 26.52 18.76 -1.51
CA GLN A 22 27.82 18.26 -1.05
C GLN A 22 27.89 18.07 0.47
N VAL A 23 26.80 17.58 1.07
CA VAL A 23 26.72 17.34 2.52
C VAL A 23 27.66 16.22 2.92
N THR A 24 28.29 16.38 4.07
CA THR A 24 29.09 15.30 4.66
C THR A 24 28.21 14.14 5.10
N PRO A 25 28.74 12.92 5.21
CA PRO A 25 27.98 11.78 5.73
C PRO A 25 27.33 12.06 7.09
N GLU A 26 28.04 12.78 7.98
CA GLU A 26 27.56 13.16 9.30
C GLU A 26 26.36 14.13 9.23
N ASP A 27 26.46 15.16 8.39
CA ASP A 27 25.38 16.12 8.18
C ASP A 27 24.17 15.48 7.52
N MET A 28 24.39 14.52 6.62
CA MET A 28 23.30 13.76 6.01
C MET A 28 22.57 12.90 7.04
N LEU A 29 23.28 12.19 7.91
CA LEU A 29 22.69 11.42 8.99
C LEU A 29 21.85 12.31 9.93
N LYS A 30 22.40 13.47 10.31
CA LYS A 30 21.68 14.45 11.14
C LYS A 30 20.37 14.91 10.50
N ARG A 31 20.37 15.21 9.19
CA ARG A 31 19.15 15.58 8.44
C ARG A 31 18.12 14.44 8.40
N PHE A 32 18.59 13.19 8.28
CA PHE A 32 17.70 12.03 8.34
C PHE A 32 17.09 11.88 9.73
N GLU A 33 17.86 11.99 10.79
CA GLU A 33 17.37 11.94 12.18
C GLU A 33 16.36 13.05 12.47
N GLU A 34 16.60 14.27 12.02
CA GLU A 34 15.65 15.38 12.15
C GLU A 34 14.33 15.08 11.42
N THR A 35 14.42 14.53 10.20
CA THR A 35 13.24 14.18 9.40
C THR A 35 12.43 13.07 10.08
N ILE A 36 13.09 12.01 10.53
CA ILE A 36 12.47 10.89 11.25
C ILE A 36 11.83 11.36 12.55
N THR A 37 12.53 12.22 13.29
CA THR A 37 12.02 12.81 14.53
C THR A 37 10.76 13.63 14.29
N LYS A 38 10.73 14.46 13.24
CA LYS A 38 9.53 15.23 12.84
C LYS A 38 8.36 14.31 12.49
N VAL A 39 8.61 13.26 11.69
CA VAL A 39 7.58 12.27 11.33
C VAL A 39 7.05 11.54 12.56
N ASN A 40 7.93 11.07 13.43
CA ASN A 40 7.53 10.39 14.67
C ASN A 40 6.75 11.31 15.64
N ARG A 41 7.07 12.62 15.67
CA ARG A 41 6.26 13.60 16.40
C ARG A 41 4.83 13.70 15.83
N LEU A 42 4.68 13.73 14.52
CA LEU A 42 3.36 13.72 13.87
C LEU A 42 2.61 12.41 14.14
N ILE A 43 3.30 11.27 14.13
CA ILE A 43 2.68 9.97 14.47
C ILE A 43 2.19 10.00 15.91
N LYS A 44 2.99 10.46 16.87
CA LYS A 44 2.58 10.61 18.29
C LYS A 44 1.39 11.54 18.47
N GLN A 45 1.27 12.58 17.64
CA GLN A 45 0.19 13.56 17.72
C GLN A 45 -1.12 13.05 17.12
N PHE A 46 -1.07 12.35 15.97
CA PHE A 46 -2.24 12.05 15.15
C PHE A 46 -2.63 10.57 15.06
N ALA A 47 -1.77 9.65 15.46
CA ALA A 47 -2.13 8.23 15.46
C ALA A 47 -3.09 7.93 16.62
N PRO A 48 -3.98 6.92 16.48
CA PRO A 48 -4.78 6.41 17.58
C PRO A 48 -3.88 6.00 18.76
N GLU A 49 -4.36 6.19 20.00
CA GLU A 49 -3.56 5.98 21.22
C GLU A 49 -2.87 4.63 21.26
N GLU A 50 -3.59 3.58 20.88
CA GLU A 50 -3.12 2.20 20.79
C GLU A 50 -1.95 1.99 19.83
N PHE A 51 -1.82 2.87 18.81
CA PHE A 51 -0.80 2.75 17.75
C PHE A 51 0.33 3.78 17.83
N LYS A 52 0.24 4.79 18.70
CA LYS A 52 1.23 5.87 18.81
C LYS A 52 2.66 5.38 18.98
N LYS A 53 2.86 4.27 19.69
CA LYS A 53 4.18 3.67 19.90
C LYS A 53 4.58 2.74 18.77
N SER A 54 3.68 1.84 18.36
CA SER A 54 3.96 0.77 17.40
C SER A 54 4.04 1.25 15.95
N TRP A 55 3.52 2.42 15.63
CA TRP A 55 3.55 3.02 14.30
C TRP A 55 4.71 4.01 14.09
N GLN A 56 5.52 4.28 15.12
CA GLN A 56 6.73 5.07 14.92
C GLN A 56 7.65 4.41 13.93
N VAL A 57 8.24 5.23 13.07
CA VAL A 57 9.17 4.73 12.04
C VAL A 57 10.60 4.73 12.60
N SER A 58 11.37 3.72 12.22
CA SER A 58 12.75 3.53 12.65
C SER A 58 13.60 2.99 11.50
N VAL A 59 14.82 3.48 11.42
CA VAL A 59 15.82 2.97 10.47
C VAL A 59 16.15 1.51 10.77
N MET A 60 16.25 1.18 12.05
CA MET A 60 16.70 -0.14 12.52
C MET A 60 15.73 -1.27 12.20
N ASP A 61 14.44 -0.99 12.25
CA ASP A 61 13.40 -1.98 11.94
C ASP A 61 13.03 -2.02 10.45
N GLY A 62 13.60 -1.12 9.63
CA GLY A 62 13.36 -1.07 8.19
C GLY A 62 12.03 -0.41 7.77
N THR A 63 11.40 0.37 8.65
CA THR A 63 10.24 1.20 8.30
C THR A 63 10.64 2.55 7.70
N VAL A 64 11.95 2.83 7.62
CA VAL A 64 12.53 3.98 6.93
C VAL A 64 13.43 3.49 5.82
N ALA A 65 13.22 3.99 4.60
CA ALA A 65 14.09 3.81 3.45
C ALA A 65 14.63 5.16 2.97
N PHE A 66 15.81 5.14 2.35
CA PHE A 66 16.47 6.29 1.74
C PHE A 66 16.74 6.00 0.28
N GLY A 67 16.76 7.01 -0.59
CA GLY A 67 17.12 6.76 -1.97
C GLY A 67 16.89 7.91 -2.92
N SER A 68 16.97 7.58 -4.20
CA SER A 68 16.61 8.45 -5.30
C SER A 68 15.61 7.73 -6.22
N ALA A 69 14.38 8.19 -6.21
CA ALA A 69 13.36 7.68 -7.13
C ALA A 69 13.70 8.02 -8.59
N TYR A 70 14.36 9.15 -8.83
CA TYR A 70 14.80 9.55 -10.16
C TYR A 70 15.85 8.58 -10.74
N HIS A 71 16.81 8.18 -9.93
CA HIS A 71 17.86 7.23 -10.30
C HIS A 71 17.51 5.77 -10.01
N ASN A 72 16.26 5.48 -9.60
CA ASN A 72 15.71 4.14 -9.38
C ASN A 72 16.45 3.28 -8.33
N TRP A 73 17.05 3.88 -7.30
CA TRP A 73 17.67 3.15 -6.21
C TRP A 73 17.10 3.52 -4.85
N GLY A 74 17.09 2.56 -3.94
CA GLY A 74 16.66 2.73 -2.56
C GLY A 74 17.35 1.76 -1.63
N ILE A 75 17.37 2.09 -0.34
CA ILE A 75 18.03 1.27 0.69
C ILE A 75 17.27 1.33 2.00
N THR A 76 17.19 0.21 2.69
CA THR A 76 16.84 0.10 4.12
C THR A 76 17.98 -0.63 4.83
N ILE A 77 18.08 -0.52 6.16
CA ILE A 77 19.10 -1.28 6.91
C ILE A 77 18.98 -2.80 6.69
N PRO A 78 17.77 -3.42 6.73
CA PRO A 78 17.65 -4.83 6.38
C PRO A 78 18.11 -5.16 4.96
N TYR A 79 17.81 -4.30 3.98
CA TYR A 79 18.21 -4.51 2.60
C TYR A 79 19.73 -4.35 2.41
N MET A 80 20.37 -3.40 3.11
CA MET A 80 21.84 -3.27 3.14
C MET A 80 22.51 -4.58 3.57
N LYS A 81 22.00 -5.21 4.62
CA LYS A 81 22.54 -6.50 5.10
C LYS A 81 22.35 -7.62 4.07
N LYS A 82 21.27 -7.59 3.31
CA LYS A 82 20.95 -8.58 2.27
C LYS A 82 21.77 -8.39 1.00
N SER A 83 21.90 -7.15 0.52
CA SER A 83 22.56 -6.80 -0.75
C SER A 83 24.05 -6.58 -0.62
N GLY A 84 24.58 -6.38 0.59
CA GLY A 84 25.97 -6.03 0.86
C GLY A 84 26.35 -4.58 0.49
N VAL A 85 25.40 -3.76 0.07
CA VAL A 85 25.63 -2.34 -0.25
C VAL A 85 25.82 -1.55 1.04
N SER A 86 26.96 -0.88 1.21
CA SER A 86 27.25 -0.02 2.36
C SER A 86 26.94 1.45 2.08
N MET A 87 26.82 2.26 3.16
CA MET A 87 26.67 3.72 3.02
C MET A 87 27.85 4.35 2.28
N THR A 88 29.08 3.91 2.53
CA THR A 88 30.27 4.40 1.82
C THR A 88 30.16 4.17 0.32
N GLN A 89 29.73 2.98 -0.10
CA GLN A 89 29.52 2.68 -1.51
C GLN A 89 28.42 3.54 -2.15
N ILE A 90 27.35 3.89 -1.40
CA ILE A 90 26.33 4.81 -1.91
C ILE A 90 26.93 6.17 -2.24
N PHE A 91 27.77 6.73 -1.35
CA PHE A 91 28.49 7.98 -1.62
C PHE A 91 29.44 7.85 -2.82
N GLU A 92 30.19 6.76 -2.92
CA GLU A 92 31.09 6.50 -4.05
C GLU A 92 30.34 6.45 -5.38
N TYR A 93 29.24 5.70 -5.46
CA TYR A 93 28.41 5.62 -6.67
C TYR A 93 27.77 6.95 -7.05
N CYS A 94 27.31 7.73 -6.07
CA CYS A 94 26.75 9.05 -6.33
C CYS A 94 27.81 10.03 -6.82
N ASN A 95 28.99 10.09 -6.17
CA ASN A 95 30.08 10.99 -6.54
C ASN A 95 30.70 10.65 -7.90
N ASN A 96 30.75 9.37 -8.26
CA ASN A 96 31.26 8.89 -9.54
C ASN A 96 30.21 8.89 -10.68
N GLU A 97 29.03 9.45 -10.44
CA GLU A 97 27.89 9.47 -11.37
C GLU A 97 27.44 8.07 -11.83
N ASP A 98 27.81 7.00 -11.08
CA ASP A 98 27.49 5.60 -11.39
C ASP A 98 26.25 5.09 -10.61
N GLN A 99 25.22 5.90 -10.60
CA GLN A 99 23.95 5.53 -9.93
C GLN A 99 23.19 4.40 -10.65
N LYS A 100 23.56 4.08 -11.90
CA LYS A 100 23.00 2.93 -12.62
C LYS A 100 23.43 1.61 -11.97
N THR A 101 24.69 1.49 -11.59
CA THR A 101 25.19 0.32 -10.87
C THR A 101 24.53 0.21 -9.49
N LEU A 102 24.35 1.33 -8.78
CA LEU A 102 23.62 1.35 -7.52
C LEU A 102 22.15 0.90 -7.70
N ALA A 103 21.47 1.38 -8.74
CA ALA A 103 20.09 0.96 -9.07
C ALA A 103 19.99 -0.55 -9.39
N SER A 104 21.00 -1.15 -10.01
CA SER A 104 21.01 -2.60 -10.27
C SER A 104 21.25 -3.43 -9.00
N LYS A 105 21.98 -2.90 -8.01
CA LYS A 105 22.26 -3.57 -6.73
C LYS A 105 21.16 -3.37 -5.69
N ALA A 106 20.47 -2.25 -5.74
CA ALA A 106 19.46 -1.84 -4.78
C ALA A 106 18.29 -1.12 -5.50
N PRO A 107 17.54 -1.81 -6.37
CA PRO A 107 16.46 -1.19 -7.13
C PRO A 107 15.33 -0.73 -6.20
N VAL A 108 14.91 0.53 -6.36
CA VAL A 108 13.94 1.18 -5.47
C VAL A 108 12.63 0.41 -5.35
N HIS A 109 12.18 -0.22 -6.44
CA HIS A 109 10.93 -0.99 -6.42
C HIS A 109 11.02 -2.23 -5.53
N GLU A 110 12.14 -2.97 -5.54
CA GLU A 110 12.32 -4.11 -4.64
C GLU A 110 12.36 -3.67 -3.18
N VAL A 111 13.10 -2.60 -2.88
CA VAL A 111 13.20 -2.06 -1.52
C VAL A 111 11.85 -1.60 -0.99
N LEU A 112 11.07 -0.87 -1.80
CA LEU A 112 9.76 -0.37 -1.39
C LEU A 112 8.71 -1.48 -1.28
N LEU A 113 8.72 -2.45 -2.18
CA LEU A 113 7.80 -3.59 -2.12
C LEU A 113 8.13 -4.51 -0.95
N ASP A 114 9.41 -4.78 -0.69
CA ASP A 114 9.84 -5.55 0.49
C ASP A 114 9.42 -4.84 1.79
N MET A 115 9.62 -3.53 1.87
CA MET A 115 9.16 -2.72 3.00
C MET A 115 7.63 -2.77 3.16
N ALA A 116 6.88 -2.67 2.07
CA ALA A 116 5.42 -2.75 2.11
C ALA A 116 4.94 -4.12 2.62
N VAL A 117 5.48 -5.20 2.06
CA VAL A 117 5.08 -6.58 2.42
C VAL A 117 5.47 -6.92 3.86
N THR A 118 6.65 -6.48 4.33
CA THR A 118 7.16 -6.87 5.65
C THR A 118 6.71 -5.95 6.78
N LYS A 119 6.38 -4.68 6.51
CA LYS A 119 6.14 -3.67 7.56
C LYS A 119 4.70 -3.17 7.63
N LEU A 120 3.93 -3.29 6.55
CA LEU A 120 2.53 -2.89 6.56
C LEU A 120 1.62 -4.08 6.93
N PRO A 121 0.52 -3.82 7.65
CA PRO A 121 -0.41 -4.90 8.01
C PRO A 121 -1.18 -5.37 6.78
N GLY A 122 -1.34 -6.69 6.65
CA GLY A 122 -2.25 -7.28 5.68
C GLY A 122 -3.73 -7.01 6.02
N PRO A 123 -4.65 -7.34 5.10
CA PRO A 123 -6.09 -7.09 5.28
C PRO A 123 -6.67 -7.69 6.57
N VAL A 124 -6.35 -8.93 6.86
CA VAL A 124 -6.79 -9.64 8.08
C VAL A 124 -6.36 -8.92 9.37
N GLN A 125 -5.17 -8.30 9.36
CA GLN A 125 -4.65 -7.55 10.50
C GLN A 125 -5.21 -6.12 10.57
N ALA A 126 -5.52 -5.51 9.42
CA ALA A 126 -5.95 -4.12 9.34
C ALA A 126 -7.47 -3.94 9.49
N GLN A 127 -8.29 -4.85 9.00
CA GLN A 127 -9.75 -4.73 9.02
C GLN A 127 -10.35 -4.62 10.43
N PRO A 128 -9.87 -5.35 11.45
CA PRO A 128 -10.41 -5.24 12.81
C PRO A 128 -10.46 -3.82 13.37
N TYR A 129 -9.46 -3.00 13.09
CA TYR A 129 -9.42 -1.61 13.58
C TYR A 129 -9.85 -0.59 12.53
N ARG A 130 -9.90 -0.95 11.25
CA ARG A 130 -10.30 -0.03 10.17
C ARG A 130 -11.81 -0.06 9.90
N ILE A 131 -12.42 -1.24 9.86
CA ILE A 131 -13.87 -1.38 9.57
C ILE A 131 -14.72 -0.53 10.51
N PRO A 132 -14.50 -0.53 11.85
CA PRO A 132 -15.26 0.34 12.75
C PRO A 132 -15.11 1.85 12.49
N ASN A 133 -14.09 2.24 11.74
CA ASN A 133 -13.82 3.65 11.41
C ASN A 133 -14.43 4.09 10.06
N ILE A 134 -14.67 3.15 9.14
CA ILE A 134 -15.10 3.45 7.78
C ILE A 134 -16.53 2.97 7.47
N TRP A 135 -17.06 2.08 8.28
CA TRP A 135 -18.41 1.56 8.12
C TRP A 135 -19.29 1.91 9.32
N THR A 136 -20.46 2.47 9.04
CA THR A 136 -21.40 2.99 10.05
C THR A 136 -22.53 2.01 10.39
N GLY A 137 -22.56 0.82 9.77
CA GLY A 137 -23.54 -0.21 10.06
C GLY A 137 -23.25 -0.94 11.37
N ASP A 138 -24.13 -1.90 11.68
CA ASP A 138 -24.02 -2.70 12.90
C ASP A 138 -22.89 -3.72 12.82
N LEU A 139 -21.82 -3.48 13.58
CA LEU A 139 -20.63 -4.34 13.66
C LEU A 139 -20.93 -5.73 14.24
N ASP A 140 -22.00 -5.87 15.03
CA ASP A 140 -22.43 -7.15 15.60
C ASP A 140 -23.26 -8.01 14.66
N SER A 141 -23.72 -7.44 13.54
CA SER A 141 -24.39 -8.18 12.46
C SER A 141 -23.47 -9.22 11.83
N THR A 142 -24.05 -10.20 11.14
CA THR A 142 -23.26 -11.23 10.44
C THR A 142 -22.28 -10.63 9.44
N ILE A 143 -22.72 -9.64 8.66
CA ILE A 143 -21.87 -8.97 7.67
C ILE A 143 -20.80 -8.10 8.35
N GLY A 144 -21.13 -7.42 9.44
CA GLY A 144 -20.17 -6.61 10.22
C GLY A 144 -19.04 -7.45 10.76
N LYS A 145 -19.36 -8.59 11.39
CA LYS A 145 -18.34 -9.55 11.89
C LYS A 145 -17.50 -10.12 10.76
N ALA A 146 -18.10 -10.48 9.64
CA ALA A 146 -17.41 -11.00 8.46
C ALA A 146 -16.44 -9.98 7.87
N MET A 147 -16.81 -8.70 7.77
CA MET A 147 -15.92 -7.64 7.32
C MET A 147 -14.78 -7.38 8.31
N VAL A 148 -15.04 -7.40 9.60
CA VAL A 148 -14.01 -7.22 10.64
C VAL A 148 -12.98 -8.34 10.59
N SER A 149 -13.41 -9.59 10.42
CA SER A 149 -12.51 -10.76 10.33
C SER A 149 -11.88 -10.96 8.96
N CYS A 150 -12.30 -10.21 7.92
CA CYS A 150 -11.88 -10.44 6.54
C CYS A 150 -12.18 -11.86 6.05
N ASP A 151 -13.37 -12.37 6.38
CA ASP A 151 -13.78 -13.75 6.13
C ASP A 151 -14.04 -13.97 4.62
N PRO A 152 -13.30 -14.85 3.93
CA PRO A 152 -13.48 -15.11 2.51
C PRO A 152 -14.68 -15.99 2.17
N ASP A 153 -15.25 -16.71 3.15
CA ASP A 153 -16.34 -17.65 2.99
C ASP A 153 -17.69 -17.09 3.41
N ALA A 154 -17.70 -15.86 3.93
CA ALA A 154 -18.91 -15.16 4.33
C ALA A 154 -19.64 -14.51 3.14
N GLU A 155 -20.72 -13.80 3.42
CA GLU A 155 -21.44 -12.96 2.44
C GLU A 155 -20.53 -11.88 1.86
N LEU A 156 -20.69 -11.62 0.54
CA LEU A 156 -19.90 -10.62 -0.16
C LEU A 156 -20.22 -9.21 0.32
N ALA A 157 -19.21 -8.50 0.78
CA ALA A 157 -19.23 -7.04 0.94
C ALA A 157 -18.06 -6.41 0.18
N MET A 158 -18.41 -5.62 -0.83
CA MET A 158 -17.45 -4.91 -1.66
C MET A 158 -17.79 -3.44 -1.74
N MET A 159 -16.81 -2.56 -1.56
CA MET A 159 -16.97 -1.13 -1.80
C MET A 159 -16.28 -0.75 -3.10
N ILE A 160 -17.06 -0.21 -4.03
CA ILE A 160 -16.55 0.32 -5.30
C ILE A 160 -15.91 1.68 -5.01
N THR A 161 -14.65 1.83 -5.36
CA THR A 161 -13.89 3.06 -5.14
C THR A 161 -13.62 3.83 -6.44
N LYS A 162 -13.70 3.16 -7.58
CA LYS A 162 -13.46 3.77 -8.89
C LYS A 162 -14.23 3.05 -9.98
N ILE A 163 -14.79 3.81 -10.92
CA ILE A 163 -15.37 3.31 -12.15
C ILE A 163 -14.69 4.04 -13.30
N TRP A 164 -14.31 3.30 -14.35
CA TRP A 164 -13.83 3.88 -15.59
C TRP A 164 -14.40 3.17 -16.81
N MET A 165 -14.34 3.81 -17.95
CA MET A 165 -14.71 3.24 -19.22
C MET A 165 -13.50 2.59 -19.89
N ASP A 166 -13.58 1.28 -20.11
CA ASP A 166 -12.60 0.51 -20.88
C ASP A 166 -13.10 0.42 -22.33
N PRO A 167 -12.27 0.69 -23.37
CA PRO A 167 -12.71 0.67 -24.76
C PRO A 167 -13.27 -0.69 -25.24
N HIS A 168 -12.86 -1.79 -24.62
CA HIS A 168 -13.24 -3.15 -25.02
C HIS A 168 -14.24 -3.80 -24.07
N ALA A 169 -14.14 -3.49 -22.77
CA ALA A 169 -14.95 -4.12 -21.72
C ALA A 169 -16.11 -3.27 -21.22
N GLY A 170 -16.22 -2.00 -21.65
CA GLY A 170 -17.23 -1.06 -21.18
C GLY A 170 -16.93 -0.56 -19.76
N GLU A 171 -17.94 -0.40 -18.93
CA GLU A 171 -17.74 0.04 -17.54
C GLU A 171 -17.02 -1.02 -16.71
N VAL A 172 -15.93 -0.59 -16.06
CA VAL A 172 -15.15 -1.38 -15.12
C VAL A 172 -15.26 -0.77 -13.74
N ALA A 173 -15.93 -1.48 -12.83
CA ALA A 173 -16.07 -1.10 -11.43
C ALA A 173 -14.94 -1.73 -10.61
N VAL A 174 -14.12 -0.91 -9.96
CA VAL A 174 -13.02 -1.37 -9.12
C VAL A 174 -13.26 -1.02 -7.67
N GLY A 175 -13.04 -1.99 -6.82
CA GLY A 175 -13.26 -1.81 -5.39
C GLY A 175 -12.58 -2.87 -4.55
N ARG A 176 -12.67 -2.67 -3.23
CA ARG A 176 -12.13 -3.58 -2.24
C ARG A 176 -13.21 -4.53 -1.74
N ILE A 177 -12.88 -5.82 -1.71
CA ILE A 177 -13.68 -6.84 -1.07
C ILE A 177 -13.31 -6.89 0.42
N TYR A 178 -14.27 -6.65 1.30
CA TYR A 178 -14.07 -6.68 2.76
C TYR A 178 -14.45 -8.03 3.37
N SER A 179 -15.46 -8.71 2.81
CA SER A 179 -15.84 -10.08 3.19
C SER A 179 -16.34 -10.86 1.99
N GLY A 180 -16.36 -12.17 2.10
CA GLY A 180 -16.80 -13.06 1.04
C GLY A 180 -15.84 -13.13 -0.14
N SER A 181 -16.37 -13.52 -1.28
CA SER A 181 -15.61 -13.67 -2.52
C SER A 181 -16.52 -13.42 -3.71
N ILE A 182 -15.93 -13.18 -4.87
CA ILE A 182 -16.66 -12.97 -6.12
C ILE A 182 -16.06 -13.75 -7.27
N SER A 183 -16.92 -14.40 -8.04
CA SER A 183 -16.54 -15.19 -9.22
C SER A 183 -17.27 -14.70 -10.47
N GLN A 184 -16.74 -15.04 -11.63
CA GLN A 184 -17.39 -14.77 -12.90
C GLN A 184 -18.75 -15.49 -12.96
N GLY A 185 -19.78 -14.80 -13.44
CA GLY A 185 -21.12 -15.36 -13.61
C GLY A 185 -22.00 -15.28 -12.38
N GLU A 186 -21.47 -14.91 -11.21
CA GLU A 186 -22.26 -14.68 -10.01
C GLU A 186 -23.18 -13.47 -10.14
N SER A 187 -24.28 -13.49 -9.42
CA SER A 187 -25.21 -12.37 -9.31
C SER A 187 -24.94 -11.60 -8.03
N VAL A 188 -24.74 -10.29 -8.16
CA VAL A 188 -24.50 -9.38 -7.05
C VAL A 188 -25.60 -8.33 -6.97
N PHE A 189 -25.86 -7.82 -5.79
CA PHE A 189 -26.79 -6.74 -5.54
C PHE A 189 -26.00 -5.46 -5.19
N ALA A 190 -26.04 -4.48 -6.08
CA ALA A 190 -25.50 -3.15 -5.76
C ALA A 190 -26.51 -2.41 -4.86
N ILE A 191 -26.04 -1.84 -3.74
CA ILE A 191 -26.89 -1.08 -2.83
C ILE A 191 -27.52 0.09 -3.60
N GLY A 192 -28.84 0.21 -3.52
CA GLY A 192 -29.61 1.20 -4.30
C GLY A 192 -30.09 0.72 -5.68
N ALA A 193 -29.65 -0.44 -6.14
CA ALA A 193 -30.18 -1.02 -7.37
C ALA A 193 -31.59 -1.65 -7.16
N SER A 194 -32.37 -1.73 -8.23
CA SER A 194 -33.71 -2.35 -8.20
C SER A 194 -33.67 -3.87 -8.40
N LYS A 195 -32.56 -4.43 -8.89
CA LYS A 195 -32.40 -5.85 -9.22
C LYS A 195 -30.94 -6.27 -9.14
N PRO A 196 -30.69 -7.58 -8.90
CA PRO A 196 -29.31 -8.10 -8.99
C PRO A 196 -28.78 -8.02 -10.42
N GLU A 197 -27.47 -7.86 -10.53
CA GLU A 197 -26.74 -7.83 -11.80
C GLU A 197 -25.71 -8.96 -11.86
N ARG A 198 -25.51 -9.48 -13.06
CA ARG A 198 -24.59 -10.59 -13.26
C ARG A 198 -23.18 -10.08 -13.58
N VAL A 199 -22.21 -10.52 -12.81
CA VAL A 199 -20.79 -10.25 -13.06
C VAL A 199 -20.36 -10.97 -14.34
N GLN A 200 -19.94 -10.19 -15.33
CA GLN A 200 -19.47 -10.75 -16.62
C GLN A 200 -18.03 -11.21 -16.52
N GLN A 201 -17.17 -10.42 -15.88
CA GLN A 201 -15.77 -10.74 -15.72
C GLN A 201 -15.24 -10.22 -14.38
N VAL A 202 -14.38 -11.03 -13.77
CA VAL A 202 -13.64 -10.69 -12.55
C VAL A 202 -12.15 -10.60 -12.90
N SER A 203 -11.49 -9.54 -12.42
CA SER A 203 -10.08 -9.31 -12.71
C SER A 203 -9.36 -8.71 -11.50
N MET A 204 -8.05 -8.86 -11.47
CA MET A 204 -7.16 -8.14 -10.56
C MET A 204 -6.33 -7.13 -11.33
N MET A 205 -6.01 -6.00 -10.69
CA MET A 205 -5.12 -5.00 -11.26
C MET A 205 -3.68 -5.32 -10.86
N VAL A 206 -2.80 -5.43 -11.86
CA VAL A 206 -1.36 -5.64 -11.66
C VAL A 206 -0.62 -4.53 -12.42
N GLY A 207 -0.21 -3.51 -11.69
CA GLY A 207 0.28 -2.27 -12.29
C GLY A 207 -0.81 -1.60 -13.12
N GLY A 208 -0.55 -1.37 -14.41
CA GLY A 208 -1.51 -0.83 -15.37
C GLY A 208 -2.42 -1.87 -16.01
N ASP A 209 -2.11 -3.15 -15.86
CA ASP A 209 -2.78 -4.23 -16.56
C ASP A 209 -3.92 -4.84 -15.73
N ARG A 210 -4.97 -5.27 -16.43
CA ARG A 210 -6.11 -5.98 -15.86
C ARG A 210 -6.02 -7.47 -16.20
N ILE A 211 -5.74 -8.29 -15.20
CA ILE A 211 -5.60 -9.74 -15.35
C ILE A 211 -6.90 -10.42 -14.93
N THR A 212 -7.55 -11.09 -15.87
CA THR A 212 -8.76 -11.87 -15.58
C THR A 212 -8.42 -13.08 -14.74
N VAL A 213 -9.22 -13.28 -13.69
CA VAL A 213 -9.09 -14.39 -12.75
C VAL A 213 -10.45 -15.04 -12.49
N PRO A 214 -10.52 -16.33 -12.14
CA PRO A 214 -11.79 -17.02 -11.93
C PRO A 214 -12.53 -16.52 -10.68
N LYS A 215 -11.80 -16.12 -9.64
CA LYS A 215 -12.34 -15.72 -8.33
C LYS A 215 -11.41 -14.73 -7.64
N VAL A 216 -11.99 -13.76 -6.91
CA VAL A 216 -11.26 -12.87 -5.99
C VAL A 216 -11.92 -12.93 -4.62
N VAL A 217 -11.12 -13.04 -3.56
CA VAL A 217 -11.57 -13.21 -2.18
C VAL A 217 -11.37 -11.93 -1.36
N ALA A 218 -11.99 -11.88 -0.19
CA ALA A 218 -11.86 -10.80 0.81
C ALA A 218 -10.39 -10.35 1.02
N GLY A 219 -10.22 -9.06 1.28
CA GLY A 219 -8.91 -8.43 1.45
C GLY A 219 -8.25 -7.97 0.15
N ASN A 220 -8.73 -8.39 -1.00
CA ASN A 220 -8.20 -8.00 -2.31
C ASN A 220 -8.99 -6.86 -2.96
N ILE A 221 -8.40 -6.26 -3.98
CA ILE A 221 -9.05 -5.30 -4.87
C ILE A 221 -9.44 -6.05 -6.13
N ALA A 222 -10.73 -6.02 -6.47
CA ALA A 222 -11.28 -6.62 -7.67
C ALA A 222 -11.72 -5.55 -8.67
N ALA A 223 -11.60 -5.88 -9.95
CA ALA A 223 -12.18 -5.14 -11.07
C ALA A 223 -13.28 -5.99 -11.70
N LEU A 224 -14.49 -5.46 -11.76
CA LEU A 224 -15.70 -6.15 -12.22
C LEU A 224 -16.25 -5.47 -13.47
N THR A 225 -16.74 -6.28 -14.40
CA THR A 225 -17.57 -5.81 -15.52
C THR A 225 -18.98 -6.38 -15.45
N GLY A 226 -19.94 -5.72 -16.08
CA GLY A 226 -21.33 -6.15 -16.08
C GLY A 226 -22.20 -5.52 -14.99
N ILE A 227 -21.65 -4.72 -14.10
CA ILE A 227 -22.37 -4.04 -13.03
C ILE A 227 -22.64 -2.59 -13.44
N ARG A 228 -23.82 -2.33 -13.99
CA ARG A 228 -24.20 -1.02 -14.52
C ARG A 228 -24.75 -0.06 -13.48
N SER A 229 -25.27 -0.59 -12.38
CA SER A 229 -25.80 0.19 -11.26
C SER A 229 -24.74 0.53 -10.21
N ALA A 230 -23.46 0.16 -10.44
CA ALA A 230 -22.37 0.48 -9.53
C ALA A 230 -22.18 2.00 -9.43
N ALA A 231 -21.97 2.50 -8.22
CA ALA A 231 -21.54 3.86 -7.93
C ALA A 231 -20.28 3.81 -7.09
N ALA A 232 -19.42 4.82 -7.25
CA ALA A 232 -18.24 4.97 -6.40
C ALA A 232 -18.63 5.67 -5.09
N GLY A 233 -18.21 5.11 -3.93
CA GLY A 233 -18.44 5.69 -2.60
C GLY A 233 -19.19 4.77 -1.66
#